data_d0eec60b4382965a48010bf3130554e9
#
_entry.id   d0eec60b4382965a48010bf3130554e9
#
_cell.length_a   1.000
_cell.length_b   1.000
_cell.length_c   1.000
_cell.angle_alpha   90.00
_cell.angle_beta   90.00
_cell.angle_gamma   90.00
#
_symmetry.space_group_name_H-M   'P 1'
#
loop_
_entity.id
_entity.type
_entity.pdbx_description
1 polymer ?
#
loop_
_entity_poly.entity_id
_entity_poly.type
_entity_poly.pdbx_seq_one_letter_code
_entity_poly.pdbx_strand_id
1 'polypeptide(L)'
;SLEFNKDELVKQFLSYAIGCIMGRYSTNKPGLIMANSDDVLELSSNKFFVKDANGDIRQEVETEFLPDEFGILPITAEKDFSNDIVERVKEFVKFVYGEESLKDNLNFIAEALGNKDNKNPEEIIRAYFIKDFYADHLQRYQRRPIYWLTNSGKKNALSCLFYIHRYEALTIARV
;
A
#
# COMPACT_ATOMS: atom_id res chain seq x y z
N SER A 1 -21.46 -25.29 4.13
CA SER A 1 -21.83 -23.96 3.68
C SER A 1 -20.59 -23.11 3.54
N LEU A 2 -20.46 -22.48 2.40
CA LEU A 2 -19.40 -21.49 2.17
C LEU A 2 -19.78 -20.21 2.91
N GLU A 3 -19.29 -20.04 4.13
CA GLU A 3 -19.40 -18.76 4.80
C GLU A 3 -18.47 -17.75 4.10
N PHE A 4 -19.07 -16.64 3.68
CA PHE A 4 -18.34 -15.54 3.09
C PHE A 4 -17.49 -14.84 4.16
N ASN A 5 -16.18 -15.00 4.10
CA ASN A 5 -15.27 -14.37 5.05
C ASN A 5 -14.91 -12.96 4.59
N LYS A 6 -15.70 -11.98 5.02
CA LYS A 6 -15.48 -10.55 4.72
C LYS A 6 -14.13 -10.05 5.19
N ASP A 7 -13.71 -10.48 6.38
CA ASP A 7 -12.45 -10.06 6.98
C ASP A 7 -11.27 -10.44 6.08
N GLU A 8 -11.19 -11.69 5.68
CA GLU A 8 -10.10 -12.17 4.81
C GLU A 8 -10.13 -11.48 3.44
N LEU A 9 -11.31 -11.30 2.85
CA LEU A 9 -11.46 -10.63 1.57
C LEU A 9 -10.97 -9.17 1.64
N VAL A 10 -11.34 -8.45 2.68
CA VAL A 10 -10.92 -7.05 2.89
C VAL A 10 -9.42 -6.97 3.14
N LYS A 11 -8.85 -7.89 3.91
CA LYS A 11 -7.41 -7.94 4.14
C LYS A 11 -6.64 -8.22 2.85
N GLN A 12 -7.13 -9.11 1.98
CA GLN A 12 -6.56 -9.34 0.65
C GLN A 12 -6.65 -8.08 -0.22
N PHE A 13 -7.78 -7.40 -0.19
CA PHE A 13 -7.94 -6.13 -0.91
C PHE A 13 -6.95 -5.07 -0.42
N LEU A 14 -6.80 -4.90 0.89
CA LEU A 14 -5.85 -3.96 1.46
C LEU A 14 -4.40 -4.31 1.10
N SER A 15 -4.05 -5.59 1.11
CA SER A 15 -2.73 -6.05 0.65
C SER A 15 -2.49 -5.70 -0.81
N TYR A 16 -3.47 -5.90 -1.68
CA TYR A 16 -3.40 -5.50 -3.07
C TYR A 16 -3.29 -3.98 -3.25
N ALA A 17 -4.07 -3.21 -2.49
CA ALA A 17 -4.01 -1.75 -2.49
C ALA A 17 -2.59 -1.25 -2.15
N ILE A 18 -1.98 -1.80 -1.11
CA ILE A 18 -0.61 -1.47 -0.74
C ILE A 18 0.36 -1.85 -1.88
N GLY A 19 0.16 -3.00 -2.52
CA GLY A 19 0.94 -3.40 -3.68
C GLY A 19 0.87 -2.40 -4.83
N CYS A 20 -0.31 -1.85 -5.14
CA CYS A 20 -0.48 -0.80 -6.15
C CYS A 20 0.19 0.51 -5.72
N ILE A 21 0.05 0.91 -4.47
CA ILE A 21 0.70 2.11 -3.93
C ILE A 21 2.22 1.98 -3.99
N MET A 22 2.75 0.79 -3.76
CA MET A 22 4.20 0.53 -3.80
C MET A 22 4.77 0.32 -5.21
N GLY A 23 3.92 0.20 -6.22
CA GLY A 23 4.35 -0.06 -7.60
C GLY A 23 4.58 -1.54 -7.93
N ARG A 24 4.24 -2.45 -7.03
CA ARG A 24 4.32 -3.89 -7.25
C ARG A 24 3.26 -4.38 -8.24
N TYR A 25 2.08 -3.78 -8.20
CA TYR A 25 0.95 -4.06 -9.08
C TYR A 25 0.40 -2.78 -9.68
N SER A 26 -0.42 -2.94 -10.71
CA SER A 26 -1.27 -1.86 -11.23
C SER A 26 -2.64 -2.44 -11.61
N THR A 27 -3.71 -1.65 -11.41
CA THR A 27 -5.05 -2.01 -11.86
C THR A 27 -5.16 -2.06 -13.38
N ASN A 28 -4.25 -1.40 -14.09
CA ASN A 28 -4.28 -1.25 -15.55
C ASN A 28 -3.40 -2.26 -16.28
N LYS A 29 -2.63 -3.07 -15.57
CA LYS A 29 -1.77 -4.07 -16.17
C LYS A 29 -1.68 -5.28 -15.25
N PRO A 30 -1.93 -6.53 -15.75
CA PRO A 30 -1.88 -7.71 -14.89
C PRO A 30 -0.45 -8.09 -14.52
N GLY A 31 -0.33 -8.81 -13.39
CA GLY A 31 0.92 -9.37 -12.91
C GLY A 31 1.80 -8.39 -12.15
N LEU A 32 3.01 -8.83 -11.86
CA LEU A 32 4.00 -8.04 -11.15
C LEU A 32 4.59 -6.96 -12.07
N ILE A 33 4.58 -5.73 -11.61
CA ILE A 33 5.13 -4.58 -12.35
C ILE A 33 6.57 -4.35 -11.92
N MET A 34 6.80 -4.07 -10.65
CA MET A 34 8.13 -3.88 -10.09
C MET A 34 8.40 -4.96 -9.06
N ALA A 35 9.31 -5.88 -9.36
CA ALA A 35 9.57 -7.06 -8.56
C ALA A 35 11.06 -7.38 -8.39
N ASN A 36 11.95 -6.66 -9.06
CA ASN A 36 13.39 -6.87 -8.99
C ASN A 36 14.08 -5.71 -8.24
N SER A 37 15.05 -6.04 -7.42
CA SER A 37 15.78 -5.04 -6.62
C SER A 37 16.58 -4.02 -7.44
N ASP A 38 16.89 -4.36 -8.69
CA ASP A 38 17.63 -3.47 -9.60
C ASP A 38 16.70 -2.55 -10.42
N ASP A 39 15.40 -2.76 -10.31
CA ASP A 39 14.42 -1.94 -11.04
C ASP A 39 14.28 -0.56 -10.40
N VAL A 40 14.16 0.46 -11.24
CA VAL A 40 13.91 1.84 -10.83
C VAL A 40 12.57 2.29 -11.39
N LEU A 41 11.74 2.90 -10.55
CA LEU A 41 10.45 3.43 -10.94
C LEU A 41 10.54 4.93 -11.19
N GLU A 42 10.04 5.37 -12.35
CA GLU A 42 9.98 6.79 -12.73
C GLU A 42 8.53 7.19 -13.02
N LEU A 43 8.08 8.24 -12.34
CA LEU A 43 6.71 8.74 -12.47
C LEU A 43 6.61 9.79 -13.59
N SER A 44 5.46 9.80 -14.25
CA SER A 44 5.01 10.83 -15.15
C SER A 44 3.56 11.23 -14.80
N SER A 45 2.96 12.19 -15.50
CA SER A 45 1.65 12.73 -15.11
C SER A 45 0.50 11.71 -15.11
N ASN A 46 0.53 10.74 -16.02
CA ASN A 46 -0.53 9.73 -16.18
C ASN A 46 0.02 8.35 -16.47
N LYS A 47 1.29 8.12 -16.16
CA LYS A 47 1.96 6.84 -16.34
C LYS A 47 3.21 6.73 -15.49
N PHE A 48 3.71 5.53 -15.36
CA PHE A 48 5.02 5.30 -14.78
C PHE A 48 5.80 4.26 -15.57
N PHE A 49 7.10 4.34 -15.45
CA PHE A 49 8.05 3.46 -16.12
C PHE A 49 8.80 2.65 -15.08
N VAL A 50 9.06 1.40 -15.41
CA VAL A 50 10.03 0.59 -14.67
C VAL A 50 11.23 0.37 -15.58
N LYS A 51 12.37 0.85 -15.14
CA LYS A 51 13.66 0.74 -15.85
C LYS A 51 14.54 -0.29 -15.17
N ASP A 52 15.29 -1.03 -15.95
CA ASP A 52 16.27 -1.98 -15.42
C ASP A 52 17.58 -1.27 -14.98
N ALA A 53 18.54 -2.03 -14.51
CA ALA A 53 19.85 -1.51 -14.06
C ALA A 53 20.63 -0.76 -15.15
N ASN A 54 20.34 -1.02 -16.41
CA ASN A 54 20.96 -0.33 -17.55
C ASN A 54 20.21 0.96 -17.96
N GLY A 55 19.10 1.26 -17.30
CA GLY A 55 18.27 2.40 -17.65
C GLY A 55 17.27 2.14 -18.79
N ASP A 56 17.18 0.90 -19.27
CA ASP A 56 16.23 0.52 -20.31
C ASP A 56 14.82 0.35 -19.74
N ILE A 57 13.82 0.84 -20.47
CA ILE A 57 12.42 0.70 -20.08
C ILE A 57 12.00 -0.76 -20.22
N ARG A 58 11.69 -1.39 -19.10
CA ARG A 58 11.21 -2.75 -19.02
C ARG A 58 9.68 -2.82 -19.05
N GLN A 59 9.03 -1.84 -18.43
CA GLN A 59 7.59 -1.72 -18.40
C GLN A 59 7.16 -0.25 -18.48
N GLU A 60 6.05 -0.01 -19.16
CA GLU A 60 5.34 1.25 -19.19
C GLU A 60 3.89 0.99 -18.78
N VAL A 61 3.39 1.72 -17.80
CA VAL A 61 2.04 1.55 -17.26
C VAL A 61 1.30 2.87 -17.32
N GLU A 62 0.28 2.95 -18.15
CA GLU A 62 -0.64 4.08 -18.19
C GLU A 62 -1.67 3.90 -17.07
N THR A 63 -1.79 4.89 -16.20
CA THR A 63 -2.71 4.84 -15.07
C THR A 63 -2.92 6.24 -14.50
N GLU A 64 -4.13 6.49 -14.02
CA GLU A 64 -4.43 7.71 -13.25
C GLU A 64 -4.01 7.56 -11.77
N PHE A 65 -3.88 6.33 -11.28
CA PHE A 65 -3.40 6.09 -9.92
C PHE A 65 -1.90 5.76 -9.95
N LEU A 66 -1.10 6.75 -9.60
CA LEU A 66 0.35 6.60 -9.58
C LEU A 66 0.82 5.99 -8.26
N PRO A 67 1.82 5.08 -8.29
CA PRO A 67 2.45 4.58 -7.09
C PRO A 67 3.22 5.67 -6.35
N ASP A 68 3.58 5.39 -5.11
CA ASP A 68 4.45 6.27 -4.33
C ASP A 68 5.81 6.46 -5.03
N GLU A 69 6.30 7.68 -5.03
CA GLU A 69 7.56 8.01 -5.72
C GLU A 69 8.74 7.20 -5.19
N PHE A 70 8.79 6.94 -3.88
CA PHE A 70 9.94 6.30 -3.23
C PHE A 70 9.66 4.89 -2.72
N GLY A 71 8.41 4.43 -2.72
CA GLY A 71 8.04 3.15 -2.13
C GLY A 71 8.13 3.15 -0.60
N ILE A 72 7.80 4.28 0.02
CA ILE A 72 7.85 4.51 1.46
C ILE A 72 6.52 5.09 1.91
N LEU A 73 5.84 4.40 2.83
CA LEU A 73 4.55 4.85 3.37
C LEU A 73 4.66 5.11 4.87
N PRO A 74 4.44 6.35 5.32
CA PRO A 74 4.30 6.64 6.73
C PRO A 74 3.06 5.97 7.32
N ILE A 75 3.20 5.43 8.51
CA ILE A 75 2.10 4.92 9.33
C ILE A 75 2.11 5.70 10.63
N THR A 76 1.18 6.64 10.76
CA THR A 76 1.09 7.53 11.91
C THR A 76 -0.10 7.21 12.79
N ALA A 77 -0.01 7.49 14.09
CA ALA A 77 -1.10 7.27 15.04
C ALA A 77 -2.30 8.18 14.76
N GLU A 78 -2.03 9.34 14.20
CA GLU A 78 -3.02 10.34 13.81
C GLU A 78 -2.79 10.77 12.36
N LYS A 79 -3.75 11.50 11.80
CA LYS A 79 -3.64 12.03 10.44
C LYS A 79 -2.68 13.23 10.41
N ASP A 80 -1.39 12.98 10.42
CA ASP A 80 -0.37 14.03 10.41
C ASP A 80 0.14 14.37 9.00
N PHE A 81 0.05 13.41 8.07
CA PHE A 81 0.59 13.56 6.72
C PHE A 81 -0.46 13.21 5.66
N SER A 82 -0.52 14.00 4.59
CA SER A 82 -1.43 13.79 3.47
C SER A 82 -1.11 12.55 2.63
N ASN A 83 0.07 11.99 2.79
CA ASN A 83 0.55 10.81 2.07
C ASN A 83 0.77 9.61 2.99
N ASP A 84 0.16 9.59 4.18
CA ASP A 84 0.24 8.42 5.04
C ASP A 84 -0.53 7.24 4.42
N ILE A 85 -0.31 6.05 4.98
CA ILE A 85 -0.87 4.82 4.43
C ILE A 85 -2.40 4.86 4.33
N VAL A 86 -3.09 5.45 5.31
CA VAL A 86 -4.56 5.55 5.31
C VAL A 86 -5.05 6.49 4.21
N GLU A 87 -4.42 7.63 4.06
CA GLU A 87 -4.77 8.59 3.00
C GLU A 87 -4.55 7.99 1.61
N ARG A 88 -3.46 7.26 1.41
CA ARG A 88 -3.18 6.59 0.14
C ARG A 88 -4.18 5.47 -0.15
N VAL A 89 -4.56 4.70 0.85
CA VAL A 89 -5.60 3.67 0.70
C VAL A 89 -6.95 4.29 0.34
N LYS A 90 -7.31 5.42 0.96
CA LYS A 90 -8.52 6.17 0.60
C LYS A 90 -8.50 6.61 -0.86
N GLU A 91 -7.40 7.16 -1.33
CA GLU A 91 -7.23 7.53 -2.74
C GLU A 91 -7.39 6.33 -3.67
N PHE A 92 -6.84 5.18 -3.30
CA PHE A 92 -6.98 3.94 -4.07
C PHE A 92 -8.44 3.47 -4.13
N VAL A 93 -9.14 3.46 -3.00
CA VAL A 93 -10.56 3.10 -2.94
C VAL A 93 -11.40 4.03 -3.80
N LYS A 94 -11.15 5.32 -3.70
CA LYS A 94 -11.80 6.34 -4.53
C LYS A 94 -11.53 6.12 -6.03
N PHE A 95 -10.31 5.81 -6.38
CA PHE A 95 -9.92 5.54 -7.77
C PHE A 95 -10.63 4.31 -8.33
N VAL A 96 -10.70 3.22 -7.56
CA VAL A 96 -11.30 1.95 -8.02
C VAL A 96 -12.82 2.03 -8.09
N TYR A 97 -13.46 2.61 -7.08
CA TYR A 97 -14.92 2.54 -6.90
C TYR A 97 -15.64 3.87 -7.09
N GLY A 98 -14.93 4.97 -7.21
CA GLY A 98 -15.48 6.30 -7.36
C GLY A 98 -15.65 7.06 -6.04
N GLU A 99 -15.72 8.38 -6.14
CA GLU A 99 -15.85 9.27 -4.99
C GLU A 99 -17.20 9.14 -4.29
N GLU A 100 -18.26 8.94 -5.05
CA GLU A 100 -19.64 8.87 -4.54
C GLU A 100 -19.83 7.72 -3.56
N SER A 101 -19.14 6.60 -3.77
CA SER A 101 -19.25 5.41 -2.91
C SER A 101 -18.15 5.33 -1.84
N LEU A 102 -17.27 6.31 -1.75
CA LEU A 102 -16.10 6.26 -0.85
C LEU A 102 -16.49 6.04 0.60
N LYS A 103 -17.46 6.80 1.11
CA LYS A 103 -17.92 6.68 2.49
C LYS A 103 -18.47 5.27 2.79
N ASP A 104 -19.28 4.73 1.90
CA ASP A 104 -19.87 3.40 2.07
C ASP A 104 -18.81 2.31 2.00
N ASN A 105 -17.84 2.45 1.10
CA ASN A 105 -16.72 1.51 0.98
C ASN A 105 -15.79 1.53 2.18
N LEU A 106 -15.49 2.71 2.73
CA LEU A 106 -14.70 2.81 3.96
C LEU A 106 -15.42 2.21 5.16
N ASN A 107 -16.73 2.41 5.27
CA ASN A 107 -17.55 1.78 6.30
C ASN A 107 -17.53 0.25 6.15
N PHE A 108 -17.68 -0.27 4.94
CA PHE A 108 -17.61 -1.71 4.67
C PHE A 108 -16.27 -2.31 5.10
N ILE A 109 -15.17 -1.64 4.74
CA ILE A 109 -13.82 -2.07 5.12
C ILE A 109 -13.69 -2.09 6.65
N ALA A 110 -14.11 -1.02 7.32
CA ALA A 110 -14.04 -0.92 8.78
C ALA A 110 -14.88 -1.98 9.48
N GLU A 111 -16.10 -2.23 9.00
CA GLU A 111 -16.96 -3.32 9.53
C GLU A 111 -16.30 -4.69 9.40
N ALA A 112 -15.71 -4.97 8.24
CA ALA A 112 -14.99 -6.22 8.00
C ALA A 112 -13.77 -6.36 8.91
N LEU A 113 -13.14 -5.26 9.30
CA LEU A 113 -12.03 -5.24 10.26
C LEU A 113 -12.48 -5.22 11.73
N GLY A 114 -13.79 -5.34 11.98
CA GLY A 114 -14.32 -5.50 13.33
C GLY A 114 -14.92 -4.25 13.97
N ASN A 115 -15.25 -3.22 13.20
CA ASN A 115 -15.90 -2.02 13.74
C ASN A 115 -17.35 -2.31 14.14
N LYS A 116 -17.56 -2.65 15.41
CA LYS A 116 -18.90 -2.94 15.98
C LYS A 116 -19.53 -1.73 16.67
N ASP A 117 -18.77 -0.68 16.95
CA ASP A 117 -19.18 0.45 17.79
C ASP A 117 -19.41 1.73 16.99
N ASN A 118 -19.58 1.65 15.68
CA ASN A 118 -19.74 2.79 14.77
C ASN A 118 -18.66 3.89 14.93
N LYS A 119 -17.44 3.48 15.22
CA LYS A 119 -16.29 4.39 15.24
C LYS A 119 -16.02 4.90 13.83
N ASN A 120 -15.29 6.00 13.74
CA ASN A 120 -14.85 6.53 12.46
C ASN A 120 -14.10 5.44 11.67
N PRO A 121 -14.55 5.08 10.45
CA PRO A 121 -13.93 4.02 9.66
C PRO A 121 -12.44 4.26 9.39
N GLU A 122 -12.00 5.51 9.21
CA GLU A 122 -10.58 5.81 9.03
C GLU A 122 -9.73 5.45 10.25
N GLU A 123 -10.25 5.65 11.45
CA GLU A 123 -9.57 5.27 12.69
C GLU A 123 -9.39 3.74 12.81
N ILE A 124 -10.41 2.99 12.40
CA ILE A 124 -10.36 1.52 12.40
C ILE A 124 -9.33 1.02 11.37
N ILE A 125 -9.33 1.59 10.18
CA ILE A 125 -8.36 1.24 9.14
C ILE A 125 -6.93 1.60 9.59
N ARG A 126 -6.75 2.75 10.20
CA ARG A 126 -5.47 3.19 10.76
C ARG A 126 -4.98 2.24 11.85
N ALA A 127 -5.85 1.84 12.76
CA ALA A 127 -5.51 0.88 13.80
C ALA A 127 -5.09 -0.48 13.22
N TYR A 128 -5.72 -0.92 12.15
CA TYR A 128 -5.33 -2.15 11.44
C TYR A 128 -3.89 -2.05 10.91
N PHE A 129 -3.54 -0.96 10.24
CA PHE A 129 -2.18 -0.77 9.72
C PHE A 129 -1.14 -0.63 10.81
N ILE A 130 -1.50 -0.04 11.96
CA ILE A 130 -0.58 0.09 13.10
C ILE A 130 -0.34 -1.25 13.79
N LYS A 131 -1.38 -2.06 13.98
CA LYS A 131 -1.35 -3.22 14.88
C LYS A 131 -1.23 -4.56 14.16
N ASP A 132 -1.91 -4.75 13.03
CA ASP A 132 -2.15 -6.07 12.49
C ASP A 132 -1.61 -6.30 11.07
N PHE A 133 -1.53 -5.27 10.25
CA PHE A 133 -1.16 -5.41 8.83
C PHE A 133 0.17 -6.13 8.63
N TYR A 134 1.19 -5.74 9.37
CA TYR A 134 2.52 -6.31 9.15
C TYR A 134 2.61 -7.78 9.59
N ALA A 135 1.91 -8.15 10.66
CA ALA A 135 1.81 -9.54 11.07
C ALA A 135 1.07 -10.39 10.01
N ASP A 136 -0.03 -9.87 9.47
CA ASP A 136 -0.76 -10.52 8.37
C ASP A 136 0.12 -10.63 7.12
N HIS A 137 0.89 -9.61 6.80
CA HIS A 137 1.84 -9.61 5.69
C HIS A 137 2.90 -10.71 5.85
N LEU A 138 3.52 -10.82 7.03
CA LEU A 138 4.51 -11.87 7.31
C LEU A 138 3.92 -13.28 7.16
N GLN A 139 2.70 -13.48 7.63
CA GLN A 139 2.00 -14.76 7.50
C GLN A 139 1.67 -15.08 6.05
N ARG A 140 1.17 -14.12 5.30
CA ARG A 140 0.79 -14.26 3.88
C ARG A 140 2.00 -14.62 3.01
N TYR A 141 3.15 -14.02 3.28
CA TYR A 141 4.39 -14.26 2.55
C TYR A 141 5.29 -15.30 3.23
N GLN A 142 4.72 -16.13 4.13
CA GLN A 142 5.42 -17.25 4.77
C GLN A 142 6.72 -16.83 5.46
N ARG A 143 6.70 -15.69 6.12
CA ARG A 143 7.84 -15.06 6.80
C ARG A 143 8.99 -14.62 5.88
N ARG A 144 8.69 -14.47 4.59
CA ARG A 144 9.61 -13.85 3.61
C ARG A 144 9.05 -12.48 3.23
N PRO A 145 9.28 -11.44 4.03
CA PRO A 145 8.65 -10.15 3.82
C PRO A 145 9.11 -9.49 2.53
N ILE A 146 8.20 -8.82 1.84
CA ILE A 146 8.50 -7.92 0.74
C ILE A 146 8.49 -6.46 1.18
N TYR A 147 8.00 -6.19 2.38
CA TYR A 147 8.06 -4.88 3.02
C TYR A 147 8.85 -4.97 4.32
N TRP A 148 9.54 -3.90 4.65
CA TRP A 148 10.10 -3.68 5.98
C TRP A 148 9.28 -2.65 6.72
N LEU A 149 9.07 -2.86 8.00
CA LEU A 149 8.45 -1.91 8.90
C LEU A 149 9.51 -1.37 9.84
N THR A 150 9.72 -0.05 9.81
CA THR A 150 10.58 0.64 10.75
C THR A 150 9.76 1.40 11.78
N ASN A 151 10.31 1.56 12.99
CA ASN A 151 9.69 2.28 14.07
C ASN A 151 10.75 3.09 14.80
N SER A 152 10.45 4.35 15.12
CA SER A 152 11.39 5.23 15.81
C SER A 152 11.61 4.91 17.30
N GLY A 153 10.95 3.88 17.83
CA GLY A 153 11.16 3.38 19.20
C GLY A 153 10.56 4.23 20.31
N LYS A 154 9.89 5.32 20.00
CA LYS A 154 9.23 6.19 20.99
C LYS A 154 7.73 5.95 21.01
N LYS A 155 7.11 6.19 22.16
CA LYS A 155 5.64 6.20 22.26
C LYS A 155 5.09 7.28 21.31
N ASN A 156 4.14 6.93 20.45
CA ASN A 156 3.64 7.76 19.35
C ASN A 156 4.65 7.93 18.19
N ALA A 157 5.46 6.95 18.00
CA ALA A 157 6.51 6.96 16.99
C ALA A 157 5.96 6.89 15.57
N LEU A 158 6.60 7.61 14.67
CA LEU A 158 6.45 7.45 13.24
C LEU A 158 6.95 6.05 12.87
N SER A 159 6.07 5.25 12.27
CA SER A 159 6.47 4.03 11.57
C SER A 159 6.45 4.27 10.07
N CYS A 160 7.31 3.58 9.35
CA CYS A 160 7.32 3.61 7.89
C CYS A 160 7.37 2.20 7.33
N LEU A 161 6.55 1.98 6.30
CA LEU A 161 6.56 0.76 5.52
C LEU A 161 7.40 1.01 4.26
N PHE A 162 8.39 0.16 4.02
CA PHE A 162 9.29 0.25 2.86
C PHE A 162 9.07 -0.95 1.96
N TYR A 163 8.94 -0.70 0.65
CA TYR A 163 9.00 -1.77 -0.33
C TYR A 163 10.46 -2.15 -0.57
N ILE A 164 10.84 -3.37 -0.20
CA ILE A 164 12.24 -3.84 -0.19
C ILE A 164 12.92 -3.63 -1.53
N HIS A 165 12.26 -3.99 -2.63
CA HIS A 165 12.83 -3.88 -3.98
C HIS A 165 13.10 -2.43 -4.39
N ARG A 166 12.33 -1.48 -3.89
CA ARG A 166 12.53 -0.06 -4.20
C ARG A 166 13.54 0.60 -3.26
N TYR A 167 13.62 0.14 -2.03
CA TYR A 167 14.55 0.69 -1.04
C TYR A 167 16.01 0.50 -1.47
N GLU A 168 16.36 -0.70 -1.92
CA GLU A 168 17.72 -1.00 -2.39
C GLU A 168 18.10 -0.14 -3.60
N ALA A 169 17.21 0.02 -4.56
CA ALA A 169 17.41 0.90 -5.72
C ALA A 169 17.69 2.36 -5.32
N LEU A 170 16.93 2.89 -4.34
CA LEU A 170 17.13 4.24 -3.83
C LEU A 170 18.46 4.40 -3.10
N THR A 171 18.89 3.38 -2.36
CA THR A 171 20.17 3.39 -1.65
C THR A 171 21.34 3.46 -2.65
N ILE A 172 21.27 2.68 -3.72
CA ILE A 172 22.29 2.68 -4.78
C ILE A 172 22.31 4.02 -5.52
N ALA A 173 21.15 4.60 -5.82
CA ALA A 173 21.05 5.88 -6.54
C ALA A 173 21.58 7.08 -5.73
N ARG A 174 21.72 6.96 -4.40
CA ARG A 174 22.23 8.02 -3.52
C ARG A 174 23.73 7.92 -3.23
N VAL A 175 24.34 6.84 -3.64
CA VAL A 175 25.79 6.64 -3.54
C VAL A 175 26.47 7.13 -4.82
#